data_23597ff148f9e45ae8dbe321b4a934be
#
_entry.id   23597ff148f9e45ae8dbe321b4a934be
#
_cell.length_a   1.000
_cell.length_b   1.000
_cell.length_c   1.000
_cell.angle_alpha   90.00
_cell.angle_beta   90.00
_cell.angle_gamma   90.00
#
_symmetry.space_group_name_H-M   'P 1'
#
loop_
_entity.id
_entity.type
_entity.pdbx_description
1 polymer ?
#
loop_
_entity_poly.entity_id
_entity_poly.type
_entity_poly.pdbx_seq_one_letter_code
_entity_poly.pdbx_strand_id
1 'polypeptide(L)'
;MELYDSHGVTPEELSEASSGKIKVPANFYLKVAEKHERRNKSKLKEEKDLTLYGILPTTKLFWADERAREFDAKVLKIIDNRYVILDKTLFYAGGGGQDFDTGTLNMNPVINTFNQGPYIMHEVGNIDFKEGSKVIGKINDKRRSDTMKHHTATHVVGGAARKVLGKHIWQAGSDVNEEKGRLDITHYDSLNYNQIKEI
;
A
#
# COMPACT_ATOMS: atom_id res chain seq x y z
N MET A 1 7.21 1.93 -23.57
CA MET A 1 7.06 2.12 -22.13
C MET A 1 7.35 3.55 -21.68
N GLU A 2 8.42 4.19 -22.16
CA GLU A 2 8.75 5.57 -21.79
C GLU A 2 7.67 6.59 -22.20
N LEU A 3 7.11 6.49 -23.40
CA LEU A 3 6.00 7.32 -23.87
C LEU A 3 4.73 7.15 -23.00
N TYR A 4 4.47 5.94 -22.55
CA TYR A 4 3.36 5.66 -21.64
C TYR A 4 3.60 6.25 -20.25
N ASP A 5 4.79 6.01 -19.67
CA ASP A 5 5.13 6.45 -18.30
C ASP A 5 5.30 7.98 -18.20
N SER A 6 5.82 8.63 -19.24
CA SER A 6 6.23 10.05 -19.18
C SER A 6 5.29 10.99 -19.91
N HIS A 7 4.51 10.49 -20.87
CA HIS A 7 3.66 11.30 -21.74
C HIS A 7 2.22 10.82 -21.81
N GLY A 8 1.86 9.74 -21.09
CA GLY A 8 0.51 9.20 -21.03
C GLY A 8 0.02 8.58 -22.35
N VAL A 9 0.92 8.39 -23.32
CA VAL A 9 0.54 7.81 -24.64
C VAL A 9 0.29 6.31 -24.49
N THR A 10 -0.94 5.88 -24.77
CA THR A 10 -1.34 4.48 -24.65
C THR A 10 -0.76 3.62 -25.79
N PRO A 11 -0.61 2.31 -25.57
CA PRO A 11 -0.22 1.37 -26.62
C PRO A 11 -1.16 1.38 -27.81
N GLU A 12 -2.44 1.56 -27.56
CA GLU A 12 -3.50 1.60 -28.55
C GLU A 12 -3.34 2.84 -29.44
N GLU A 13 -3.11 4.01 -28.86
CA GLU A 13 -2.83 5.25 -29.61
C GLU A 13 -1.57 5.14 -30.45
N LEU A 14 -0.51 4.50 -29.93
CA LEU A 14 0.71 4.24 -30.73
C LEU A 14 0.47 3.30 -31.91
N SER A 15 -0.34 2.27 -31.70
CA SER A 15 -0.71 1.33 -32.76
C SER A 15 -1.53 2.02 -33.85
N GLU A 16 -2.50 2.84 -33.45
CA GLU A 16 -3.37 3.61 -34.36
C GLU A 16 -2.58 4.67 -35.12
N ALA A 17 -1.79 5.50 -34.43
CA ALA A 17 -0.94 6.52 -35.05
C ALA A 17 0.10 5.94 -36.04
N SER A 18 0.57 4.72 -35.78
CA SER A 18 1.51 4.01 -36.65
C SER A 18 0.82 3.24 -37.79
N SER A 19 -0.51 3.33 -37.94
CA SER A 19 -1.32 2.53 -38.86
C SER A 19 -1.06 1.03 -38.71
N GLY A 20 -0.93 0.55 -37.47
CA GLY A 20 -0.71 -0.86 -37.11
C GLY A 20 0.71 -1.39 -37.35
N LYS A 21 1.67 -0.52 -37.70
CA LYS A 21 3.08 -0.92 -37.89
C LYS A 21 3.77 -1.25 -36.55
N ILE A 22 3.34 -0.60 -35.44
CA ILE A 22 3.84 -0.90 -34.10
C ILE A 22 2.94 -1.96 -33.46
N LYS A 23 3.49 -3.15 -33.28
CA LYS A 23 2.78 -4.22 -32.52
C LYS A 23 3.05 -4.08 -31.03
N VAL A 24 2.00 -3.84 -30.28
CA VAL A 24 2.08 -3.80 -28.81
C VAL A 24 2.02 -5.22 -28.26
N PRO A 25 2.98 -5.63 -27.40
CA PRO A 25 2.93 -6.96 -26.78
C PRO A 25 1.68 -7.13 -25.92
N ALA A 26 1.03 -8.29 -25.98
CA ALA A 26 -0.16 -8.59 -25.18
C ALA A 26 0.06 -8.46 -23.66
N ASN A 27 1.30 -8.56 -23.21
CA ASN A 27 1.70 -8.40 -21.81
C ASN A 27 2.27 -7.01 -21.49
N PHE A 28 1.96 -5.98 -22.28
CA PHE A 28 2.51 -4.63 -22.09
C PHE A 28 2.19 -4.07 -20.71
N TYR A 29 0.92 -4.09 -20.31
CA TYR A 29 0.49 -3.58 -19.01
C TYR A 29 1.05 -4.39 -17.83
N LEU A 30 1.25 -5.69 -18.00
CA LEU A 30 1.93 -6.52 -17.01
C LEU A 30 3.39 -6.06 -16.82
N LYS A 31 4.10 -5.79 -17.92
CA LYS A 31 5.47 -5.26 -17.88
C LYS A 31 5.56 -3.86 -17.27
N VAL A 32 4.55 -3.01 -17.50
CA VAL A 32 4.46 -1.69 -16.82
C VAL A 32 4.30 -1.88 -15.33
N ALA A 33 3.38 -2.75 -14.90
CA ALA A 33 3.17 -3.06 -13.47
C ALA A 33 4.44 -3.61 -12.81
N GLU A 34 5.13 -4.57 -13.46
CA GLU A 34 6.41 -5.10 -12.98
C GLU A 34 7.50 -4.03 -12.86
N LYS A 35 7.57 -3.09 -13.82
CA LYS A 35 8.53 -1.99 -13.79
C LYS A 35 8.27 -1.03 -12.64
N HIS A 36 7.01 -0.70 -12.38
CA HIS A 36 6.60 0.15 -11.26
C HIS A 36 6.87 -0.55 -9.92
N GLU A 37 6.60 -1.85 -9.84
CA GLU A 37 6.92 -2.65 -8.66
C GLU A 37 8.43 -2.72 -8.40
N ARG A 38 9.27 -2.90 -9.45
CA ARG A 38 10.73 -2.86 -9.35
C ARG A 38 11.24 -1.49 -8.92
N ARG A 39 10.62 -0.39 -9.38
CA ARG A 39 10.99 0.99 -9.01
C ARG A 39 10.67 1.28 -7.55
N ASN A 40 9.56 0.73 -7.03
CA ASN A 40 9.25 0.77 -5.60
C ASN A 40 10.22 -0.12 -4.78
N LYS A 41 10.58 -1.31 -5.29
CA LYS A 41 11.59 -2.18 -4.67
C LYS A 41 12.99 -1.58 -4.68
N SER A 42 13.38 -0.77 -5.68
CA SER A 42 14.71 -0.12 -5.71
C SER A 42 14.83 1.02 -4.71
N LYS A 43 13.74 1.73 -4.38
CA LYS A 43 13.72 2.71 -3.28
C LYS A 43 13.84 2.06 -1.90
N LEU A 44 13.46 0.78 -1.78
CA LEU A 44 13.58 -0.03 -0.55
C LEU A 44 14.95 -0.75 -0.43
N LYS A 45 15.80 -0.75 -1.48
CA LYS A 45 17.08 -1.48 -1.50
C LYS A 45 18.27 -0.77 -0.85
N GLU A 46 18.12 0.46 -0.36
CA GLU A 46 19.14 1.11 0.47
C GLU A 46 19.00 0.80 1.97
N GLU A 47 17.99 0.02 2.36
CA GLU A 47 17.88 -0.47 3.74
C GLU A 47 18.76 -1.71 3.90
N LYS A 48 19.75 -1.60 4.77
CA LYS A 48 20.68 -2.62 5.26
C LYS A 48 20.04 -4.01 5.23
N ASP A 49 20.75 -4.95 4.63
CA ASP A 49 20.45 -6.40 4.67
C ASP A 49 20.55 -6.86 6.14
N LEU A 50 19.49 -6.60 6.90
CA LEU A 50 19.35 -7.01 8.29
C LEU A 50 19.10 -8.52 8.25
N THR A 51 20.18 -9.29 8.35
CA THR A 51 20.13 -10.73 8.49
C THR A 51 19.45 -11.10 9.81
N LEU A 52 18.12 -11.27 9.73
CA LEU A 52 17.27 -11.67 10.85
C LEU A 52 17.24 -13.21 10.97
N TYR A 53 18.44 -13.85 10.96
CA TYR A 53 18.56 -15.28 11.09
C TYR A 53 17.94 -15.79 12.39
N GLY A 54 17.08 -16.80 12.26
CA GLY A 54 16.45 -17.47 13.41
C GLY A 54 15.19 -16.78 13.96
N ILE A 55 14.71 -15.69 13.34
CA ILE A 55 13.46 -15.06 13.71
C ILE A 55 12.34 -15.56 12.78
N LEU A 56 11.22 -15.99 13.34
CA LEU A 56 10.04 -16.40 12.57
C LEU A 56 9.36 -15.18 11.92
N PRO A 57 8.76 -15.33 10.73
CA PRO A 57 7.97 -14.30 10.09
C PRO A 57 6.87 -13.76 11.02
N THR A 58 6.57 -12.46 10.90
CA THR A 58 5.47 -11.85 11.66
C THR A 58 4.12 -12.36 11.19
N THR A 59 3.31 -12.91 12.09
CA THR A 59 1.93 -13.31 11.78
C THR A 59 1.04 -12.08 11.65
N LYS A 60 0.36 -11.92 10.51
CA LYS A 60 -0.49 -10.79 10.17
C LYS A 60 -1.93 -11.04 10.65
N LEU A 61 -2.27 -10.59 11.85
CA LEU A 61 -3.58 -10.79 12.46
C LEU A 61 -4.73 -10.03 11.77
N PHE A 62 -4.42 -8.91 11.11
CA PHE A 62 -5.41 -8.10 10.40
C PHE A 62 -6.09 -8.79 9.21
N TRP A 63 -5.56 -9.92 8.73
CA TRP A 63 -6.23 -10.77 7.75
C TRP A 63 -7.33 -11.65 8.36
N ALA A 64 -7.19 -11.99 9.64
CA ALA A 64 -8.15 -12.85 10.35
C ALA A 64 -9.28 -12.02 10.97
N ASP A 65 -8.97 -10.84 11.50
CA ASP A 65 -9.94 -9.92 12.12
C ASP A 65 -9.59 -8.45 11.81
N GLU A 66 -10.26 -7.89 10.83
CA GLU A 66 -10.08 -6.49 10.42
C GLU A 66 -10.61 -5.48 11.45
N ARG A 67 -11.49 -5.92 12.36
CA ARG A 67 -12.14 -5.08 13.39
C ARG A 67 -11.39 -5.07 14.70
N ALA A 68 -10.52 -6.03 14.94
CA ALA A 68 -9.70 -6.04 16.15
C ALA A 68 -8.82 -4.79 16.23
N ARG A 69 -8.71 -4.22 17.44
CA ARG A 69 -7.93 -3.00 17.70
C ARG A 69 -6.88 -3.18 18.78
N GLU A 70 -6.94 -4.29 19.49
CA GLU A 70 -6.00 -4.62 20.54
C GLU A 70 -5.53 -6.08 20.42
N PHE A 71 -4.26 -6.34 20.70
CA PHE A 71 -3.68 -7.66 20.64
C PHE A 71 -2.50 -7.77 21.61
N ASP A 72 -2.21 -8.99 22.06
CA ASP A 72 -0.97 -9.32 22.74
C ASP A 72 0.06 -9.86 21.73
N ALA A 73 1.32 -9.54 21.94
CA ALA A 73 2.42 -10.07 21.13
C ALA A 73 3.70 -10.24 21.95
N LYS A 74 4.63 -11.01 21.40
CA LYS A 74 5.98 -11.16 21.92
C LYS A 74 6.96 -10.35 21.08
N VAL A 75 7.83 -9.59 21.71
CA VAL A 75 8.92 -8.89 21.06
C VAL A 75 9.98 -9.90 20.63
N LEU A 76 10.19 -10.04 19.32
CA LEU A 76 11.21 -10.93 18.78
C LEU A 76 12.56 -10.25 18.65
N LYS A 77 12.58 -8.99 18.19
CA LYS A 77 13.81 -8.21 17.96
C LYS A 77 13.58 -6.73 18.17
N ILE A 78 14.61 -6.05 18.68
CA ILE A 78 14.70 -4.59 18.74
C ILE A 78 15.96 -4.18 17.96
N ILE A 79 15.82 -3.24 17.03
CA ILE A 79 16.88 -2.79 16.15
C ILE A 79 17.07 -1.30 16.33
N ASP A 80 18.33 -0.88 16.55
CA ASP A 80 18.75 0.53 16.72
C ASP A 80 17.93 1.27 17.79
N ASN A 81 17.39 0.55 18.80
CA ASN A 81 16.48 1.08 19.84
C ASN A 81 15.31 1.92 19.26
N ARG A 82 14.85 1.58 18.07
CA ARG A 82 13.83 2.30 17.30
C ARG A 82 12.82 1.37 16.64
N TYR A 83 13.26 0.26 16.06
CA TYR A 83 12.40 -0.65 15.32
C TYR A 83 12.16 -1.94 16.09
N VAL A 84 10.91 -2.35 16.16
CA VAL A 84 10.46 -3.55 16.88
C VAL A 84 9.86 -4.54 15.92
N ILE A 85 10.30 -5.80 16.00
CA ILE A 85 9.69 -6.95 15.30
C ILE A 85 8.92 -7.76 16.33
N LEU A 86 7.66 -8.06 16.02
CA LEU A 86 6.77 -8.87 16.83
C LEU A 86 6.52 -10.23 16.18
N ASP A 87 6.16 -11.23 17.00
CA ASP A 87 5.71 -12.54 16.51
C ASP A 87 4.40 -12.45 15.73
N LYS A 88 3.51 -11.55 16.12
CA LYS A 88 2.22 -11.28 15.47
C LYS A 88 1.81 -9.82 15.62
N THR A 89 0.99 -9.31 14.71
CA THR A 89 0.56 -7.91 14.76
C THR A 89 -0.78 -7.67 14.06
N LEU A 90 -1.55 -6.71 14.60
CA LEU A 90 -2.71 -6.11 13.92
C LEU A 90 -2.33 -4.87 13.10
N PHE A 91 -1.13 -4.30 13.29
CA PHE A 91 -0.70 -3.12 12.52
C PHE A 91 -0.57 -3.47 11.04
N TYR A 92 -1.31 -2.76 10.20
CA TYR A 92 -1.15 -2.81 8.75
C TYR A 92 0.07 -2.00 8.33
N ALA A 93 0.96 -2.62 7.59
CA ALA A 93 2.26 -2.05 7.23
C ALA A 93 2.26 -1.27 5.90
N GLY A 94 1.10 -0.76 5.49
CA GLY A 94 0.96 -0.11 4.20
C GLY A 94 1.04 -1.08 3.02
N GLY A 95 0.46 -0.67 1.90
CA GLY A 95 0.49 -1.44 0.64
C GLY A 95 -0.81 -1.31 -0.13
N GLY A 96 -0.76 -1.59 -1.44
CA GLY A 96 -1.93 -1.47 -2.31
C GLY A 96 -2.51 -0.05 -2.38
N GLY A 97 -1.68 0.98 -2.17
CA GLY A 97 -2.10 2.38 -2.10
C GLY A 97 -2.64 2.81 -0.74
N GLN A 98 -2.86 1.88 0.20
CA GLN A 98 -3.30 2.20 1.55
C GLN A 98 -2.10 2.48 2.46
N ASP A 99 -2.22 3.56 3.24
CA ASP A 99 -1.23 3.97 4.23
C ASP A 99 -1.17 3.02 5.46
N PHE A 100 -0.10 3.11 6.21
CA PHE A 100 0.17 2.28 7.37
C PHE A 100 -0.64 2.70 8.61
N ASP A 101 -0.76 1.77 9.56
CA ASP A 101 -1.34 2.05 10.86
C ASP A 101 -0.35 2.69 11.83
N THR A 102 -0.91 3.49 12.72
CA THR A 102 -0.26 3.99 13.93
C THR A 102 -0.99 3.48 15.16
N GLY A 103 -0.41 3.70 16.35
CA GLY A 103 -1.01 3.29 17.60
C GLY A 103 0.01 3.23 18.73
N THR A 104 -0.05 2.21 19.58
CA THR A 104 0.89 2.05 20.70
C THR A 104 1.29 0.60 20.92
N LEU A 105 2.50 0.41 21.48
CA LEU A 105 2.97 -0.83 22.11
C LEU A 105 3.24 -0.52 23.59
N ASN A 106 2.46 -1.08 24.52
CA ASN A 106 2.53 -0.79 25.96
C ASN A 106 2.46 0.71 26.26
N MET A 107 1.69 1.53 25.63
CA MET A 107 1.67 3.00 25.75
C MET A 107 2.74 3.73 24.93
N ASN A 108 3.80 3.08 24.45
CA ASN A 108 4.80 3.71 23.61
C ASN A 108 4.26 3.91 22.20
N PRO A 109 4.37 5.11 21.61
CA PRO A 109 3.77 5.40 20.32
C PRO A 109 4.46 4.63 19.19
N VAL A 110 3.66 3.95 18.36
CA VAL A 110 4.07 3.40 17.06
C VAL A 110 3.77 4.47 16.02
N ILE A 111 4.82 5.08 15.48
CA ILE A 111 4.74 6.24 14.58
C ILE A 111 4.78 5.84 13.10
N ASN A 112 5.29 4.65 12.81
CA ASN A 112 5.36 4.10 11.46
C ASN A 112 5.33 2.57 11.50
N THR A 113 4.80 1.96 10.44
CA THR A 113 4.78 0.50 10.29
C THR A 113 5.03 0.15 8.83
N PHE A 114 6.01 -0.69 8.54
CA PHE A 114 6.38 -1.07 7.17
C PHE A 114 6.82 -2.53 7.05
N ASN A 115 6.76 -3.07 5.84
CA ASN A 115 7.20 -4.43 5.56
C ASN A 115 8.72 -4.47 5.28
N GLN A 116 9.43 -5.40 5.93
CA GLN A 116 10.82 -5.78 5.67
C GLN A 116 10.86 -7.27 5.35
N GLY A 117 10.73 -7.62 4.09
CA GLY A 117 10.58 -9.03 3.70
C GLY A 117 9.37 -9.69 4.38
N PRO A 118 9.56 -10.79 5.14
CA PRO A 118 8.48 -11.47 5.84
C PRO A 118 8.11 -10.84 7.19
N TYR A 119 8.82 -9.78 7.60
CA TYR A 119 8.64 -9.13 8.89
C TYR A 119 7.85 -7.83 8.76
N ILE A 120 7.13 -7.48 9.83
CA ILE A 120 6.55 -6.14 9.98
C ILE A 120 7.38 -5.39 11.01
N MET A 121 7.94 -4.27 10.56
CA MET A 121 8.72 -3.35 11.36
C MET A 121 7.80 -2.31 11.99
N HIS A 122 7.89 -2.13 13.30
CA HIS A 122 7.17 -1.10 14.04
C HIS A 122 8.18 -0.07 14.50
N GLU A 123 8.09 1.15 14.00
CA GLU A 123 8.91 2.27 14.46
C GLU A 123 8.27 2.85 15.73
N VAL A 124 8.96 2.70 16.85
CA VAL A 124 8.46 3.07 18.18
C VAL A 124 9.23 4.28 18.70
N GLY A 125 8.51 5.30 19.15
CA GLY A 125 9.09 6.56 19.56
C GLY A 125 9.93 6.48 20.84
N ASN A 126 9.58 5.58 21.75
CA ASN A 126 10.34 5.24 22.95
C ASN A 126 10.17 3.76 23.25
N ILE A 127 11.23 3.07 23.63
CA ILE A 127 11.18 1.63 23.94
C ILE A 127 11.60 1.42 25.41
N ASP A 128 10.64 1.00 26.24
CA ASP A 128 10.82 0.69 27.67
C ASP A 128 10.71 -0.80 27.98
N PHE A 129 10.66 -1.64 26.97
CA PHE A 129 10.58 -3.10 27.04
C PHE A 129 11.79 -3.75 26.34
N LYS A 130 11.98 -5.08 26.53
CA LYS A 130 13.12 -5.84 26.04
C LYS A 130 12.69 -6.91 25.05
N GLU A 131 13.64 -7.42 24.28
CA GLU A 131 13.46 -8.66 23.48
C GLU A 131 12.98 -9.81 24.37
N GLY A 132 12.02 -10.58 23.87
CA GLY A 132 11.37 -11.66 24.63
C GLY A 132 10.19 -11.23 25.52
N SER A 133 10.01 -9.92 25.77
CA SER A 133 8.89 -9.40 26.57
C SER A 133 7.55 -9.59 25.84
N LYS A 134 6.48 -9.71 26.61
CA LYS A 134 5.12 -9.55 26.11
C LYS A 134 4.75 -8.06 26.09
N VAL A 135 4.08 -7.65 25.02
CA VAL A 135 3.57 -6.28 24.83
C VAL A 135 2.11 -6.33 24.39
N ILE A 136 1.36 -5.29 24.73
CA ILE A 136 0.00 -5.08 24.27
C ILE A 136 0.06 -4.01 23.18
N GLY A 137 -0.37 -4.38 21.97
CA GLY A 137 -0.52 -3.47 20.84
C GLY A 137 -1.94 -2.93 20.74
N LYS A 138 -2.07 -1.62 20.52
CA LYS A 138 -3.36 -0.95 20.27
C LYS A 138 -3.26 -0.13 18.99
N ILE A 139 -4.17 -0.39 18.06
CA ILE A 139 -4.29 0.35 16.81
C ILE A 139 -5.00 1.69 17.05
N ASN A 140 -4.58 2.75 16.37
CA ASN A 140 -5.35 3.98 16.27
C ASN A 140 -6.64 3.71 15.49
N ASP A 141 -7.74 3.49 16.21
CA ASP A 141 -9.02 3.09 15.62
C ASP A 141 -9.57 4.14 14.65
N LYS A 142 -9.45 5.43 14.97
CA LYS A 142 -9.93 6.50 14.09
C LYS A 142 -9.19 6.46 12.75
N ARG A 143 -7.84 6.44 12.78
CA ARG A 143 -7.01 6.36 11.58
C ARG A 143 -7.35 5.12 10.73
N ARG A 144 -7.38 3.93 11.34
CA ARG A 144 -7.72 2.69 10.67
C ARG A 144 -9.11 2.76 10.04
N SER A 145 -10.13 3.18 10.79
CA SER A 145 -11.52 3.21 10.32
C SER A 145 -11.71 4.20 9.18
N ASP A 146 -11.11 5.38 9.25
CA ASP A 146 -11.22 6.39 8.18
C ASP A 146 -10.45 5.95 6.94
N THR A 147 -9.24 5.40 7.08
CA THR A 147 -8.47 4.84 5.97
C THR A 147 -9.22 3.69 5.27
N MET A 148 -9.85 2.78 6.02
CA MET A 148 -10.67 1.69 5.47
C MET A 148 -11.88 2.19 4.68
N LYS A 149 -12.55 3.25 5.16
CA LYS A 149 -13.67 3.88 4.44
C LYS A 149 -13.21 4.51 3.13
N HIS A 150 -12.10 5.25 3.16
CA HIS A 150 -11.52 5.85 1.95
C HIS A 150 -11.05 4.79 0.95
N HIS A 151 -10.47 3.68 1.43
CA HIS A 151 -10.10 2.55 0.57
C HIS A 151 -11.32 1.96 -0.13
N THR A 152 -12.39 1.69 0.62
CA THR A 152 -13.65 1.21 0.05
C THR A 152 -14.24 2.21 -0.94
N ALA A 153 -14.22 3.51 -0.60
CA ALA A 153 -14.71 4.57 -1.48
C ALA A 153 -13.94 4.63 -2.80
N THR A 154 -12.62 4.46 -2.81
CA THR A 154 -11.84 4.42 -4.06
C THR A 154 -12.25 3.26 -4.97
N HIS A 155 -12.55 2.09 -4.41
CA HIS A 155 -13.08 0.96 -5.19
C HIS A 155 -14.47 1.24 -5.77
N VAL A 156 -15.36 1.85 -4.97
CA VAL A 156 -16.71 2.22 -5.42
C VAL A 156 -16.63 3.25 -6.56
N VAL A 157 -15.84 4.31 -6.38
CA VAL A 157 -15.63 5.35 -7.40
C VAL A 157 -14.99 4.76 -8.65
N GLY A 158 -14.00 3.88 -8.52
CA GLY A 158 -13.39 3.18 -9.65
C GLY A 158 -14.40 2.33 -10.44
N GLY A 159 -15.29 1.63 -9.74
CA GLY A 159 -16.38 0.87 -10.36
C GLY A 159 -17.40 1.77 -11.07
N ALA A 160 -17.79 2.89 -10.46
CA ALA A 160 -18.68 3.88 -11.05
C ALA A 160 -18.02 4.54 -12.28
N ALA A 161 -16.77 4.97 -12.19
CA ALA A 161 -16.03 5.53 -13.32
C ALA A 161 -15.98 4.54 -14.50
N ARG A 162 -15.72 3.26 -14.24
CA ARG A 162 -15.73 2.23 -15.28
C ARG A 162 -17.10 2.03 -15.92
N LYS A 163 -18.19 2.18 -15.14
CA LYS A 163 -19.56 2.09 -15.64
C LYS A 163 -19.92 3.29 -16.52
N VAL A 164 -19.52 4.51 -16.12
CA VAL A 164 -19.85 5.77 -16.81
C VAL A 164 -18.97 6.00 -18.03
N LEU A 165 -17.66 5.82 -17.88
CA LEU A 165 -16.67 6.18 -18.91
C LEU A 165 -16.33 5.01 -19.85
N GLY A 166 -16.58 3.77 -19.43
CA GLY A 166 -16.38 2.59 -20.26
C GLY A 166 -15.33 1.60 -19.75
N LYS A 167 -15.24 0.47 -20.46
CA LYS A 167 -14.43 -0.69 -20.07
C LYS A 167 -12.91 -0.45 -20.08
N HIS A 168 -12.43 0.60 -20.69
CA HIS A 168 -11.01 0.99 -20.73
C HIS A 168 -10.51 1.58 -19.40
N ILE A 169 -11.44 1.91 -18.50
CA ILE A 169 -11.09 2.44 -17.17
C ILE A 169 -10.53 1.33 -16.29
N TRP A 170 -9.30 1.54 -15.83
CA TRP A 170 -8.60 0.72 -14.84
C TRP A 170 -7.95 1.62 -13.80
N GLN A 171 -7.67 1.07 -12.64
CA GLN A 171 -6.89 1.77 -11.63
C GLN A 171 -5.42 1.82 -12.08
N ALA A 172 -4.90 3.02 -12.28
CA ALA A 172 -3.50 3.27 -12.61
C ALA A 172 -2.65 3.50 -11.35
N GLY A 173 -3.28 4.00 -10.29
CA GLY A 173 -2.67 4.22 -8.98
C GLY A 173 -3.71 4.56 -7.93
N SER A 174 -3.31 4.51 -6.66
CA SER A 174 -4.11 5.00 -5.54
C SER A 174 -3.22 5.44 -4.39
N ASP A 175 -3.73 6.39 -3.60
CA ASP A 175 -3.12 6.86 -2.37
C ASP A 175 -4.24 7.12 -1.36
N VAL A 176 -4.26 6.35 -0.28
CA VAL A 176 -5.38 6.29 0.67
C VAL A 176 -4.85 6.41 2.09
N ASN A 177 -5.27 7.44 2.80
CA ASN A 177 -4.96 7.69 4.20
C ASN A 177 -6.22 8.09 4.98
N GLU A 178 -6.08 8.55 6.24
CA GLU A 178 -7.20 8.95 7.07
C GLU A 178 -7.87 10.26 6.63
N GLU A 179 -7.23 11.07 5.80
CA GLU A 179 -7.76 12.37 5.35
C GLU A 179 -8.45 12.28 4.00
N LYS A 180 -7.91 11.45 3.09
CA LYS A 180 -8.38 11.36 1.71
C LYS A 180 -8.07 10.03 1.04
N GLY A 181 -8.83 9.73 -0.02
CA GLY A 181 -8.49 8.75 -1.03
C GLY A 181 -8.22 9.43 -2.37
N ARG A 182 -7.10 9.10 -3.02
CA ARG A 182 -6.82 9.44 -4.41
C ARG A 182 -6.92 8.17 -5.25
N LEU A 183 -7.60 8.28 -6.39
CA LEU A 183 -7.68 7.24 -7.39
C LEU A 183 -7.22 7.78 -8.74
N ASP A 184 -6.18 7.21 -9.30
CA ASP A 184 -5.73 7.50 -10.65
C ASP A 184 -6.31 6.45 -11.59
N ILE A 185 -6.99 6.88 -12.64
CA ILE A 185 -7.64 6.01 -13.62
C ILE A 185 -7.02 6.15 -15.01
N THR A 186 -7.06 5.09 -15.79
CA THR A 186 -6.68 5.13 -17.20
C THR A 186 -7.79 5.79 -18.01
N HIS A 187 -7.64 7.06 -18.34
CA HIS A 187 -8.54 7.76 -19.25
C HIS A 187 -7.73 8.66 -20.15
N TYR A 188 -8.16 8.78 -21.41
CA TYR A 188 -7.42 9.48 -22.46
C TYR A 188 -7.76 10.96 -22.55
N ASP A 189 -8.79 11.41 -21.82
CA ASP A 189 -9.28 12.79 -21.85
C ASP A 189 -9.63 13.31 -20.45
N SER A 190 -9.78 14.61 -20.30
CA SER A 190 -10.24 15.24 -19.06
C SER A 190 -11.72 14.96 -18.84
N LEU A 191 -12.09 14.65 -17.61
CA LEU A 191 -13.50 14.45 -17.26
C LEU A 191 -14.27 15.77 -17.32
N ASN A 192 -15.41 15.76 -18.00
CA ASN A 192 -16.33 16.90 -17.99
C ASN A 192 -17.25 16.85 -16.74
N TYR A 193 -17.92 17.97 -16.46
CA TYR A 193 -18.76 18.10 -15.27
C TYR A 193 -19.87 17.04 -15.18
N ASN A 194 -20.50 16.69 -16.31
CA ASN A 194 -21.58 15.68 -16.32
C ASN A 194 -21.07 14.31 -15.96
N GLN A 195 -19.90 13.91 -16.50
CA GLN A 195 -19.24 12.64 -16.17
C GLN A 195 -18.88 12.57 -14.68
N ILE A 196 -18.30 13.66 -14.13
CA ILE A 196 -17.96 13.73 -12.69
C ILE A 196 -19.21 13.60 -11.82
N LYS A 197 -20.33 14.21 -12.22
CA LYS A 197 -21.59 14.15 -11.49
C LYS A 197 -22.25 12.77 -11.55
N GLU A 198 -22.04 12.04 -12.62
CA GLU A 198 -22.60 10.70 -12.82
C GLU A 198 -21.78 9.61 -12.12
N ILE A 199 -20.45 9.82 -11.95
CA ILE A 199 -19.55 8.98 -11.15
C ILE A 199 -19.86 9.14 -9.65
#